data_041d9dd55ed24fdcfd019bc1eb557e05
#
_entry.id   041d9dd55ed24fdcfd019bc1eb557e05
#
_cell.length_a   1.000
_cell.length_b   1.000
_cell.length_c   1.000
_cell.angle_alpha   90.00
_cell.angle_beta   90.00
_cell.angle_gamma   90.00
#
_symmetry.space_group_name_H-M   'P 1'
#
loop_
_entity.id
_entity.type
_entity.pdbx_description
1 polymer ?
#
loop_
_entity_poly.entity_id
_entity_poly.type
_entity_poly.pdbx_seq_one_letter_code
_entity_poly.pdbx_strand_id
1 'polypeptide(L)'
;MQDLVVVVNLNGSACRMMAQKLRAEHFYCRIVSSACAAEDIQRMGARGIVLAAGVSGEAADVPFLMDYLQTGLPMLCVGDSALSLCQTLGGALSEPVPQDGAMQIHLDASDALLDGMEDTDRYQPTARFMSLDDAQATPIATTDGGMLGFHA
;
A
#
# COMPACT_ATOMS: atom_id res chain seq x y z
N MET A 1 22.60 12.39 8.22
CA MET A 1 22.20 11.44 7.18
C MET A 1 20.69 11.47 7.05
N GLN A 2 20.17 11.61 5.87
CA GLN A 2 18.75 11.77 5.65
C GLN A 2 18.13 10.46 5.19
N ASP A 3 16.95 10.19 5.71
CA ASP A 3 16.24 8.95 5.40
C ASP A 3 15.65 9.03 3.99
N LEU A 4 16.04 8.10 3.14
CA LEU A 4 15.56 8.00 1.77
C LEU A 4 14.38 7.00 1.71
N VAL A 5 13.28 7.46 1.15
CA VAL A 5 12.14 6.61 0.80
C VAL A 5 12.11 6.46 -0.71
N VAL A 6 12.09 5.24 -1.19
CA VAL A 6 11.99 4.96 -2.62
C VAL A 6 10.53 4.71 -2.98
N VAL A 7 10.02 5.45 -3.96
CA VAL A 7 8.66 5.30 -4.48
C VAL A 7 8.73 4.58 -5.82
N VAL A 8 8.14 3.40 -5.88
CA VAL A 8 8.08 2.61 -7.11
C VAL A 8 6.89 3.07 -7.93
N ASN A 9 7.12 3.46 -9.16
CA ASN A 9 6.10 4.01 -10.05
C ASN A 9 5.29 2.88 -10.70
N LEU A 10 4.10 2.65 -10.17
CA LEU A 10 3.11 1.74 -10.75
C LEU A 10 1.96 2.51 -11.42
N ASN A 11 1.82 3.78 -11.08
CA ASN A 11 0.89 4.72 -11.71
C ASN A 11 1.46 6.13 -11.55
N GLY A 12 1.68 6.83 -12.65
CA GLY A 12 2.37 8.12 -12.64
C GLY A 12 1.73 9.18 -11.77
N SER A 13 0.39 9.26 -11.75
CA SER A 13 -0.34 10.24 -10.91
C SER A 13 -0.20 9.90 -9.44
N ALA A 14 -0.42 8.63 -9.07
CA ALA A 14 -0.29 8.17 -7.69
C ALA A 14 1.14 8.33 -7.18
N CYS A 15 2.10 8.02 -8.02
CA CYS A 15 3.52 8.14 -7.68
C CYS A 15 3.91 9.58 -7.39
N ARG A 16 3.52 10.51 -8.26
CA ARG A 16 3.82 11.94 -8.07
C ARG A 16 3.16 12.49 -6.82
N MET A 17 1.88 12.14 -6.60
CA MET A 17 1.14 12.58 -5.42
C MET A 17 1.82 12.08 -4.13
N MET A 18 2.20 10.82 -4.09
CA MET A 18 2.88 10.23 -2.94
C MET A 18 4.23 10.90 -2.69
N ALA A 19 5.02 11.13 -3.74
CA ALA A 19 6.31 11.79 -3.64
C ALA A 19 6.16 13.23 -3.11
N GLN A 20 5.16 13.96 -3.58
CA GLN A 20 4.88 15.32 -3.09
C GLN A 20 4.53 15.32 -1.61
N LYS A 21 3.70 14.37 -1.17
CA LYS A 21 3.33 14.27 0.25
C LYS A 21 4.52 13.93 1.14
N LEU A 22 5.37 13.02 0.70
CA LEU A 22 6.57 12.66 1.45
C LEU A 22 7.54 13.83 1.55
N ARG A 23 7.74 14.58 0.47
CA ARG A 23 8.61 15.75 0.45
C ARG A 23 8.05 16.88 1.34
N ALA A 24 6.74 17.04 1.39
CA ALA A 24 6.09 18.02 2.27
C ALA A 24 6.36 17.70 3.75
N GLU A 25 6.54 16.44 4.09
CA GLU A 25 6.90 15.97 5.43
C GLU A 25 8.42 15.87 5.64
N HIS A 26 9.19 16.46 4.73
CA HIS A 26 10.66 16.55 4.82
C HIS A 26 11.40 15.22 4.65
N PHE A 27 10.79 14.23 3.99
CA PHE A 27 11.47 13.01 3.62
C PHE A 27 12.19 13.17 2.28
N TYR A 28 13.37 12.60 2.18
CA TYR A 28 13.97 12.39 0.87
C TYR A 28 13.21 11.30 0.14
N CYS A 29 12.94 11.55 -1.12
CA CYS A 29 12.11 10.68 -1.91
C CYS A 29 12.71 10.54 -3.30
N ARG A 30 12.90 9.31 -3.74
CA ARG A 30 13.37 9.01 -5.09
C ARG A 30 12.37 8.12 -5.79
N ILE A 31 11.95 8.53 -6.98
CA ILE A 31 11.02 7.78 -7.79
C ILE A 31 11.81 6.85 -8.69
N VAL A 32 11.43 5.58 -8.73
CA VAL A 32 12.06 4.57 -9.58
C VAL A 32 11.01 3.86 -10.42
N SER A 33 11.45 3.30 -11.54
CA SER A 33 10.62 2.45 -12.40
C SER A 33 10.24 1.15 -11.68
N SER A 34 9.12 0.54 -12.06
CA SER A 34 8.74 -0.80 -11.60
C SER A 34 9.73 -1.88 -12.02
N ALA A 35 10.61 -1.59 -12.96
CA ALA A 35 11.69 -2.49 -13.37
C ALA A 35 12.96 -2.36 -12.52
N CYS A 36 12.96 -1.48 -11.50
CA CYS A 36 14.10 -1.31 -10.60
C CYS A 36 14.23 -2.52 -9.69
N ALA A 37 15.39 -3.18 -9.70
CA ALA A 37 15.63 -4.35 -8.88
C ALA A 37 15.78 -3.98 -7.39
N ALA A 38 15.44 -4.90 -6.51
CA ALA A 38 15.55 -4.70 -5.07
C ALA A 38 16.99 -4.38 -4.63
N GLU A 39 17.97 -4.99 -5.26
CA GLU A 39 19.38 -4.72 -4.98
C GLU A 39 19.74 -3.25 -5.23
N ASP A 40 19.21 -2.66 -6.29
CA ASP A 40 19.48 -1.27 -6.62
C ASP A 40 18.86 -0.34 -5.59
N ILE A 41 17.67 -0.67 -5.11
CA ILE A 41 17.01 0.07 -4.04
C ILE A 41 17.85 0.01 -2.75
N GLN A 42 18.37 -1.15 -2.41
CA GLN A 42 19.23 -1.31 -1.24
C GLN A 42 20.53 -0.52 -1.38
N ARG A 43 21.12 -0.50 -2.59
CA ARG A 43 22.34 0.27 -2.86
C ARG A 43 22.15 1.77 -2.72
N MET A 44 20.92 2.26 -2.96
CA MET A 44 20.60 3.68 -2.75
C MET A 44 20.58 4.08 -1.28
N GLY A 45 20.61 3.09 -0.37
CA GLY A 45 20.47 3.34 1.05
C GLY A 45 19.05 3.61 1.48
N ALA A 46 18.06 3.04 0.78
CA ALA A 46 16.65 3.25 1.11
C ALA A 46 16.32 2.73 2.50
N ARG A 47 15.49 3.50 3.21
CA ARG A 47 14.98 3.16 4.55
C ARG A 47 13.55 2.64 4.48
N GLY A 48 12.90 2.74 3.35
CA GLY A 48 11.56 2.24 3.12
C GLY A 48 11.20 2.27 1.65
N ILE A 49 10.19 1.49 1.29
CA ILE A 49 9.70 1.35 -0.08
C ILE A 49 8.21 1.66 -0.10
N VAL A 50 7.77 2.49 -1.04
CA VAL A 50 6.36 2.75 -1.29
C VAL A 50 6.01 2.25 -2.69
N LEU A 51 5.02 1.39 -2.78
CA LEU A 51 4.49 0.91 -4.06
C LEU A 51 3.23 1.74 -4.39
N ALA A 52 3.39 2.72 -5.27
CA ALA A 52 2.33 3.70 -5.56
C ALA A 52 1.56 3.31 -6.82
N ALA A 53 0.36 2.80 -6.63
CA ALA A 53 -0.54 2.40 -7.71
C ALA A 53 -1.86 3.17 -7.64
N GLY A 54 -2.61 3.18 -8.74
CA GLY A 54 -3.98 3.69 -8.77
C GLY A 54 -4.97 2.68 -8.20
N VAL A 55 -6.25 2.99 -8.30
CA VAL A 55 -7.34 2.12 -7.83
C VAL A 55 -8.19 1.72 -9.03
N SER A 56 -7.84 0.63 -9.70
CA SER A 56 -8.57 0.10 -10.85
C SER A 56 -9.38 -1.15 -10.54
N GLY A 57 -9.04 -1.84 -9.45
CA GLY A 57 -9.63 -3.13 -9.10
C GLY A 57 -8.86 -4.32 -9.65
N GLU A 58 -7.82 -4.08 -10.43
CA GLU A 58 -6.92 -5.12 -10.90
C GLU A 58 -5.62 -5.04 -10.10
N ALA A 59 -5.13 -6.19 -9.64
CA ALA A 59 -3.85 -6.22 -8.93
C ALA A 59 -2.75 -5.64 -9.83
N ALA A 60 -1.93 -4.74 -9.27
CA ALA A 60 -0.85 -4.12 -10.02
C ALA A 60 0.23 -5.16 -10.37
N ASP A 61 0.82 -5.01 -11.55
CA ASP A 61 1.99 -5.82 -11.92
C ASP A 61 3.23 -5.25 -11.23
N VAL A 62 3.76 -6.00 -10.27
CA VAL A 62 4.96 -5.63 -9.54
C VAL A 62 5.99 -6.77 -9.72
N PRO A 63 6.83 -6.69 -10.76
CA PRO A 63 7.72 -7.79 -11.12
C PRO A 63 8.65 -8.25 -9.99
N PHE A 64 9.08 -7.33 -9.13
CA PHE A 64 10.05 -7.62 -8.07
C PHE A 64 9.43 -7.61 -6.68
N LEU A 65 8.11 -7.81 -6.56
CA LEU A 65 7.43 -7.72 -5.26
C LEU A 65 8.03 -8.67 -4.22
N MET A 66 8.27 -9.92 -4.60
CA MET A 66 8.88 -10.88 -3.68
C MET A 66 10.28 -10.45 -3.25
N ASP A 67 11.06 -9.93 -4.17
CA ASP A 67 12.41 -9.45 -3.87
C ASP A 67 12.36 -8.24 -2.93
N TYR A 68 11.41 -7.33 -3.14
CA TYR A 68 11.20 -6.20 -2.24
C TYR A 68 10.84 -6.66 -0.82
N LEU A 69 9.96 -7.66 -0.71
CA LEU A 69 9.60 -8.23 0.60
C LEU A 69 10.81 -8.84 1.31
N GLN A 70 11.72 -9.44 0.57
CA GLN A 70 12.91 -10.10 1.12
C GLN A 70 13.99 -9.10 1.58
N THR A 71 13.88 -7.83 1.22
CA THR A 71 14.84 -6.82 1.69
C THR A 71 14.77 -6.57 3.19
N GLY A 72 13.64 -6.87 3.82
CA GLY A 72 13.40 -6.53 5.21
C GLY A 72 13.09 -5.07 5.46
N LEU A 73 13.04 -4.24 4.43
CA LEU A 73 12.68 -2.83 4.56
C LEU A 73 11.18 -2.67 4.79
N PRO A 74 10.78 -1.68 5.61
CA PRO A 74 9.36 -1.33 5.69
C PRO A 74 8.79 -1.01 4.31
N MET A 75 7.59 -1.52 4.02
CA MET A 75 6.97 -1.34 2.71
C MET A 75 5.52 -0.91 2.88
N LEU A 76 5.14 0.13 2.15
CA LEU A 76 3.75 0.62 2.10
C LEU A 76 3.21 0.39 0.69
N CYS A 77 2.13 -0.37 0.62
CA CYS A 77 1.41 -0.61 -0.63
C CYS A 77 0.14 0.24 -0.68
N VAL A 78 0.01 1.04 -1.71
CA VAL A 78 -1.09 1.98 -1.89
C VAL A 78 -1.86 1.62 -3.16
N GLY A 79 -3.17 1.53 -3.07
CA GLY A 79 -4.03 1.24 -4.22
C GLY A 79 -3.90 -0.22 -4.66
N ASP A 80 -3.84 -0.43 -5.96
CA ASP A 80 -3.81 -1.78 -6.56
C ASP A 80 -2.59 -2.62 -6.14
N SER A 81 -1.52 -2.00 -5.64
CA SER A 81 -0.37 -2.74 -5.12
C SER A 81 -0.69 -3.49 -3.83
N ALA A 82 -1.65 -3.00 -3.04
CA ALA A 82 -2.13 -3.74 -1.87
C ALA A 82 -2.84 -5.03 -2.28
N LEU A 83 -3.56 -5.02 -3.41
CA LEU A 83 -4.18 -6.23 -3.96
C LEU A 83 -3.11 -7.24 -4.38
N SER A 84 -2.03 -6.76 -4.99
CA SER A 84 -0.90 -7.60 -5.39
C SER A 84 -0.23 -8.25 -4.18
N LEU A 85 -0.03 -7.48 -3.12
CA LEU A 85 0.54 -7.99 -1.87
C LEU A 85 -0.37 -9.04 -1.25
N CYS A 86 -1.67 -8.80 -1.20
CA CYS A 86 -2.64 -9.76 -0.69
C CYS A 86 -2.54 -11.10 -1.42
N GLN A 87 -2.54 -11.08 -2.75
CA GLN A 87 -2.42 -12.30 -3.57
C GLN A 87 -1.07 -12.99 -3.37
N THR A 88 0.01 -12.22 -3.29
CA THR A 88 1.36 -12.77 -3.07
C THR A 88 1.47 -13.49 -1.73
N LEU A 89 0.76 -13.02 -0.70
CA LEU A 89 0.71 -13.65 0.60
C LEU A 89 -0.29 -14.82 0.68
N GLY A 90 -0.89 -15.19 -0.44
CA GLY A 90 -1.82 -16.31 -0.51
C GLY A 90 -3.27 -15.95 -0.22
N GLY A 91 -3.58 -14.66 -0.16
CA GLY A 91 -4.93 -14.18 0.09
C GLY A 91 -5.82 -14.19 -1.16
N ALA A 92 -7.05 -13.80 -0.96
CA ALA A 92 -8.06 -13.75 -2.01
C ALA A 92 -8.67 -12.36 -2.13
N LEU A 93 -9.19 -12.03 -3.31
CA LEU A 93 -9.90 -10.78 -3.58
C LEU A 93 -11.37 -11.09 -3.81
N SER A 94 -12.24 -10.19 -3.33
CA SER A 94 -13.68 -10.29 -3.56
C SER A 94 -14.04 -9.94 -5.00
N GLU A 95 -15.32 -10.10 -5.34
CA GLU A 95 -15.89 -9.46 -6.52
C GLU A 95 -15.76 -7.94 -6.42
N PRO A 96 -15.77 -7.21 -7.55
CA PRO A 96 -15.65 -5.76 -7.50
C PRO A 96 -16.72 -5.11 -6.61
N VAL A 97 -16.28 -4.15 -5.80
CA VAL A 97 -17.15 -3.39 -4.91
C VAL A 97 -17.79 -2.25 -5.71
N PRO A 98 -19.13 -2.03 -5.60
CA PRO A 98 -19.74 -0.88 -6.24
C PRO A 98 -19.12 0.43 -5.78
N GLN A 99 -18.83 1.32 -6.74
CA GLN A 99 -18.14 2.59 -6.50
C GLN A 99 -19.11 3.79 -6.45
N ASP A 100 -20.32 3.59 -6.01
CA ASP A 100 -21.40 4.58 -6.09
C ASP A 100 -21.61 5.38 -4.81
N GLY A 101 -20.54 5.66 -4.10
CA GLY A 101 -20.58 6.53 -2.93
C GLY A 101 -19.57 6.16 -1.86
N ALA A 102 -19.46 7.03 -0.86
CA ALA A 102 -18.62 6.76 0.30
C ALA A 102 -19.28 5.75 1.22
N MET A 103 -18.51 4.83 1.78
CA MET A 103 -18.99 3.91 2.81
C MET A 103 -18.29 4.18 4.13
N GLN A 104 -18.94 3.80 5.21
CA GLN A 104 -18.36 3.92 6.54
C GLN A 104 -17.29 2.84 6.73
N ILE A 105 -16.10 3.27 7.11
CA ILE A 105 -14.94 2.40 7.27
C ILE A 105 -14.46 2.51 8.71
N HIS A 106 -14.20 1.36 9.33
CA HIS A 106 -13.62 1.28 10.66
C HIS A 106 -12.12 1.14 10.54
N LEU A 107 -11.38 2.04 11.19
CA LEU A 107 -9.92 2.06 11.20
C LEU A 107 -9.42 1.61 12.56
N ASP A 108 -8.38 0.77 12.57
CA ASP A 108 -7.67 0.43 13.80
C ASP A 108 -6.63 1.52 14.09
N ALA A 109 -7.04 2.55 14.83
CA ALA A 109 -6.18 3.68 15.16
C ALA A 109 -5.04 3.31 16.14
N SER A 110 -5.05 2.09 16.69
CA SER A 110 -3.93 1.59 17.48
C SER A 110 -2.74 1.18 16.59
N ASP A 111 -2.96 0.95 15.29
CA ASP A 111 -1.85 0.72 14.36
C ASP A 111 -1.11 2.03 14.11
N ALA A 112 0.23 1.98 14.14
CA ALA A 112 1.07 3.16 14.01
C ALA A 112 0.83 3.93 12.71
N LEU A 113 0.47 3.23 11.63
CA LEU A 113 0.18 3.86 10.35
C LEU A 113 -1.05 4.77 10.40
N LEU A 114 -2.01 4.44 11.25
CA LEU A 114 -3.29 5.15 11.36
C LEU A 114 -3.37 6.04 12.61
N ASP A 115 -2.27 6.24 13.29
CA ASP A 115 -2.22 7.08 14.49
C ASP A 115 -2.69 8.50 14.16
N GLY A 116 -3.58 9.03 14.99
CA GLY A 116 -4.16 10.36 14.78
C GLY A 116 -5.39 10.38 13.87
N MET A 117 -5.77 9.26 13.26
CA MET A 117 -7.00 9.16 12.48
C MET A 117 -8.17 8.77 13.36
N GLU A 118 -9.37 9.19 12.98
CA GLU A 118 -10.59 8.74 13.66
C GLU A 118 -10.82 7.26 13.36
N ASP A 119 -11.31 6.51 14.35
CA ASP A 119 -11.52 5.07 14.21
C ASP A 119 -12.71 4.72 13.33
N THR A 120 -13.56 5.69 13.00
CA THR A 120 -14.69 5.50 12.08
C THR A 120 -14.87 6.76 11.24
N ASP A 121 -14.85 6.62 9.91
CA ASP A 121 -15.07 7.72 8.99
C ASP A 121 -15.64 7.19 7.68
N ARG A 122 -16.05 8.08 6.79
CA ARG A 122 -16.61 7.73 5.49
C ARG A 122 -15.58 7.99 4.41
N TYR A 123 -15.21 6.93 3.69
CA TYR A 123 -14.23 7.00 2.61
C TYR A 123 -14.78 6.37 1.34
N GLN A 124 -14.21 6.76 0.21
CA GLN A 124 -14.46 6.06 -1.03
C GLN A 124 -13.86 4.64 -0.91
N PRO A 125 -14.64 3.59 -1.17
CA PRO A 125 -14.13 2.24 -1.00
C PRO A 125 -13.06 1.89 -2.03
N THR A 126 -12.23 0.92 -1.69
CA THR A 126 -11.36 0.29 -2.67
C THR A 126 -12.19 -0.54 -3.65
N ALA A 127 -11.58 -0.90 -4.77
CA ALA A 127 -12.30 -1.62 -5.81
C ALA A 127 -12.67 -3.05 -5.41
N ARG A 128 -11.93 -3.67 -4.48
CA ARG A 128 -12.17 -5.03 -4.00
C ARG A 128 -11.82 -5.17 -2.53
N PHE A 129 -12.53 -6.04 -1.83
CA PHE A 129 -12.12 -6.44 -0.49
C PHE A 129 -11.03 -7.51 -0.56
N MET A 130 -10.24 -7.60 0.49
CA MET A 130 -9.15 -8.56 0.61
C MET A 130 -9.45 -9.56 1.72
N SER A 131 -8.93 -10.77 1.57
CA SER A 131 -9.06 -11.83 2.57
C SER A 131 -7.71 -12.53 2.72
N LEU A 132 -7.20 -12.56 3.95
CA LEU A 132 -5.93 -13.18 4.30
C LEU A 132 -6.10 -13.99 5.58
N ASP A 133 -5.24 -15.00 5.76
CA ASP A 133 -5.14 -15.74 7.00
C ASP A 133 -4.73 -14.80 8.15
N ASP A 134 -5.40 -14.91 9.29
CA ASP A 134 -5.13 -14.09 10.48
C ASP A 134 -3.67 -14.22 10.95
N ALA A 135 -3.01 -15.34 10.66
CA ALA A 135 -1.60 -15.53 10.97
C ALA A 135 -0.67 -14.66 10.12
N GLN A 136 -1.14 -14.18 8.96
CA GLN A 136 -0.33 -13.41 8.02
C GLN A 136 -0.62 -11.91 8.04
N ALA A 137 -1.82 -11.51 8.47
CA ALA A 137 -2.22 -10.12 8.38
C ALA A 137 -3.18 -9.73 9.50
N THR A 138 -3.04 -8.50 9.96
CA THR A 138 -3.95 -7.88 10.92
C THR A 138 -4.77 -6.83 10.19
N PRO A 139 -6.11 -6.93 10.17
CA PRO A 139 -6.94 -5.89 9.54
C PRO A 139 -6.75 -4.55 10.24
N ILE A 140 -6.58 -3.48 9.45
CA ILE A 140 -6.49 -2.12 9.96
C ILE A 140 -7.59 -1.20 9.42
N ALA A 141 -8.25 -1.61 8.33
CA ALA A 141 -9.38 -0.88 7.76
C ALA A 141 -10.43 -1.89 7.34
N THR A 142 -11.63 -1.80 7.91
CA THR A 142 -12.70 -2.76 7.66
C THR A 142 -14.05 -2.05 7.48
N THR A 143 -14.96 -2.75 6.83
CA THR A 143 -16.37 -2.37 6.74
C THR A 143 -17.20 -3.65 6.80
N ASP A 144 -18.53 -3.53 6.81
CA ASP A 144 -19.42 -4.69 6.91
C ASP A 144 -19.21 -5.71 5.80
N GLY A 145 -18.71 -5.27 4.64
CA GLY A 145 -18.46 -6.17 3.50
C GLY A 145 -17.13 -6.89 3.52
N GLY A 146 -16.17 -6.45 4.35
CA GLY A 146 -14.86 -7.09 4.40
C GLY A 146 -13.70 -6.16 4.75
N MET A 147 -12.50 -6.61 4.44
CA MET A 147 -11.24 -5.94 4.77
C MET A 147 -10.78 -5.06 3.61
N LEU A 148 -10.43 -3.81 3.91
CA LEU A 148 -9.96 -2.82 2.95
C LEU A 148 -8.48 -2.50 3.11
N GLY A 149 -7.87 -2.83 4.24
CA GLY A 149 -6.47 -2.62 4.51
C GLY A 149 -5.98 -3.54 5.62
N PHE A 150 -4.70 -3.86 5.60
CA PHE A 150 -4.11 -4.76 6.57
C PHE A 150 -2.64 -4.44 6.82
N HIS A 151 -2.15 -4.94 7.96
CA HIS A 151 -0.74 -4.91 8.33
C HIS A 151 -0.23 -6.36 8.34
N ALA A 152 0.75 -6.63 7.55
CA ALA A 152 1.34 -7.97 7.45
C ALA A 152 2.71 -8.04 8.14
#